data_00d43eca10143a7a381eb7605855849c
#
_entry.id   00d43eca10143a7a381eb7605855849c
#
_cell.length_a   1.000
_cell.length_b   1.000
_cell.length_c   1.000
_cell.angle_alpha   90.00
_cell.angle_beta   90.00
_cell.angle_gamma   90.00
#
_symmetry.space_group_name_H-M   'P 1'
#
loop_
_entity.id
_entity.type
_entity.pdbx_description
1 polymer ?
#
loop_
_entity_poly.entity_id
_entity_poly.type
_entity_poly.pdbx_seq_one_letter_code
_entity_poly.pdbx_strand_id
1 'polypeptide(L)'
;EKQEDERLKSWADYPSDDWLKQSLFALKQDTRLLDEFILKKGAEALRASFDKHQIQPEDMDYVLAHISSNYFKDGLREEFANVGLDFPVEKWYYNLSDVGNIGAGSIFIATEELMNSGKLKKGEKVLLCVPESGRFAYSCALLTVC
;
A
#
# COMPACT_ATOMS: atom_id res chain seq x y z
N GLU A 1 -28.64 2.55 -17.85
CA GLU A 1 -28.04 1.70 -18.93
C GLU A 1 -27.01 2.46 -19.78
N LYS A 2 -27.27 3.71 -20.23
CA LYS A 2 -26.30 4.47 -21.02
C LYS A 2 -25.03 4.88 -20.24
N GLN A 3 -25.11 5.09 -18.93
CA GLN A 3 -23.96 5.48 -18.13
C GLN A 3 -23.00 4.32 -17.80
N GLU A 4 -23.48 3.10 -17.75
CA GLU A 4 -22.61 1.93 -17.57
C GLU A 4 -21.79 1.61 -18.80
N ASP A 5 -22.39 1.74 -19.98
CA ASP A 5 -21.73 1.47 -21.26
C ASP A 5 -20.60 2.49 -21.56
N GLU A 6 -20.74 3.76 -21.14
CA GLU A 6 -19.70 4.77 -21.30
C GLU A 6 -18.49 4.57 -20.36
N ARG A 7 -18.66 3.94 -19.20
CA ARG A 7 -17.56 3.63 -18.28
C ARG A 7 -16.64 2.53 -18.79
N LEU A 8 -17.11 1.69 -19.68
CA LEU A 8 -16.34 0.56 -20.22
C LEU A 8 -15.62 0.89 -21.53
N LYS A 9 -15.82 2.10 -22.09
CA LYS A 9 -15.11 2.51 -23.31
C LYS A 9 -13.62 2.72 -23.03
N SER A 10 -12.81 2.09 -23.85
CA SER A 10 -11.38 2.37 -23.95
C SER A 10 -11.14 3.71 -24.65
N TRP A 11 -10.00 4.35 -24.38
CA TRP A 11 -9.59 5.55 -25.14
C TRP A 11 -9.55 5.28 -26.67
N ALA A 12 -9.29 4.05 -27.08
CA ALA A 12 -9.27 3.64 -28.48
C ALA A 12 -10.65 3.65 -29.16
N ASP A 13 -11.72 3.68 -28.37
CA ASP A 13 -13.11 3.73 -28.87
C ASP A 13 -13.59 5.16 -29.17
N TYR A 14 -12.73 6.15 -28.92
CA TYR A 14 -13.00 7.57 -29.17
C TYR A 14 -12.23 8.07 -30.39
N PRO A 15 -12.82 8.99 -31.20
CA PRO A 15 -12.09 9.68 -32.26
C PRO A 15 -10.84 10.38 -31.71
N SER A 16 -9.74 10.36 -32.47
CA SER A 16 -8.47 10.97 -32.04
C SER A 16 -8.60 12.47 -31.68
N ASP A 17 -9.47 13.19 -32.34
CA ASP A 17 -9.73 14.62 -32.06
C ASP A 17 -10.35 14.87 -30.70
N ASP A 18 -10.96 13.85 -30.10
CA ASP A 18 -11.57 13.94 -28.78
C ASP A 18 -10.61 13.61 -27.64
N TRP A 19 -9.48 12.99 -27.92
CA TRP A 19 -8.56 12.53 -26.88
C TRP A 19 -8.08 13.66 -25.95
N LEU A 20 -7.65 14.78 -26.53
CA LEU A 20 -7.24 15.94 -25.77
C LEU A 20 -8.43 16.74 -25.22
N LYS A 21 -9.48 16.92 -26.03
CA LYS A 21 -10.68 17.69 -25.65
C LYS A 21 -11.39 17.10 -24.44
N GLN A 22 -11.42 15.76 -24.34
CA GLN A 22 -12.09 15.04 -23.25
C GLN A 22 -11.09 14.57 -22.17
N SER A 23 -9.81 14.91 -22.29
CA SER A 23 -8.76 14.49 -21.35
C SER A 23 -8.77 12.97 -21.10
N LEU A 24 -8.88 12.18 -22.17
CA LEU A 24 -9.04 10.72 -22.07
C LEU A 24 -7.81 10.03 -21.46
N PHE A 25 -6.63 10.64 -21.58
CA PHE A 25 -5.39 10.13 -20.98
C PHE A 25 -5.14 10.65 -19.57
N ALA A 26 -6.00 11.53 -19.03
CA ALA A 26 -5.86 11.97 -17.65
C ALA A 26 -6.20 10.83 -16.70
N LEU A 27 -5.32 10.61 -15.72
CA LEU A 27 -5.60 9.67 -14.64
C LEU A 27 -6.84 10.13 -13.86
N LYS A 28 -7.85 9.29 -13.80
CA LYS A 28 -9.07 9.53 -13.03
C LYS A 28 -9.19 8.46 -11.96
N GLN A 29 -9.31 8.88 -10.72
CA GLN A 29 -9.48 7.99 -9.58
C GLN A 29 -10.72 8.42 -8.79
N ASP A 30 -11.57 7.46 -8.45
CA ASP A 30 -12.64 7.71 -7.48
C ASP A 30 -12.05 7.67 -6.07
N THR A 31 -11.74 8.87 -5.56
CA THR A 31 -11.11 9.02 -4.24
C THR A 31 -12.01 8.58 -3.09
N ARG A 32 -13.33 8.50 -3.28
CA ARG A 32 -14.26 7.99 -2.27
C ARG A 32 -14.11 6.49 -2.12
N LEU A 33 -14.03 5.76 -3.25
CA LEU A 33 -13.76 4.31 -3.22
C LEU A 33 -12.38 4.02 -2.63
N LEU A 34 -11.39 4.86 -2.96
CA LEU A 34 -10.06 4.72 -2.38
C LEU A 34 -10.10 4.86 -0.86
N ASP A 35 -10.70 5.94 -0.36
CA ASP A 35 -10.77 6.24 1.07
C ASP A 35 -11.53 5.16 1.85
N GLU A 36 -12.63 4.66 1.27
CA GLU A 36 -13.48 3.65 1.90
C GLU A 36 -12.84 2.27 1.99
N PHE A 37 -12.06 1.87 0.95
CA PHE A 37 -11.69 0.46 0.80
C PHE A 37 -10.20 0.16 0.85
N ILE A 38 -9.31 1.11 0.51
CA ILE A 38 -7.90 0.78 0.30
C ILE A 38 -7.25 0.21 1.56
N LEU A 39 -7.46 0.80 2.71
CA LEU A 39 -6.86 0.37 3.97
C LEU A 39 -7.51 -0.94 4.46
N LYS A 40 -8.83 -0.99 4.48
CA LYS A 40 -9.59 -2.15 4.92
C LYS A 40 -9.26 -3.40 4.11
N LYS A 41 -9.29 -3.29 2.77
CA LYS A 41 -8.96 -4.42 1.89
C LYS A 41 -7.51 -4.85 2.01
N GLY A 42 -6.59 -3.90 2.24
CA GLY A 42 -5.19 -4.19 2.51
C GLY A 42 -5.00 -4.98 3.81
N ALA A 43 -5.68 -4.56 4.88
CA ALA A 43 -5.64 -5.26 6.16
C ALA A 43 -6.22 -6.69 6.05
N GLU A 44 -7.38 -6.85 5.41
CA GLU A 44 -7.99 -8.16 5.15
C GLU A 44 -7.04 -9.09 4.34
N ALA A 45 -6.42 -8.56 3.28
CA ALA A 45 -5.49 -9.33 2.45
C ALA A 45 -4.23 -9.75 3.21
N LEU A 46 -3.68 -8.85 4.03
CA LEU A 46 -2.53 -9.16 4.87
C LEU A 46 -2.88 -10.21 5.91
N ARG A 47 -4.03 -10.09 6.60
CA ARG A 47 -4.50 -11.09 7.56
C ARG A 47 -4.64 -12.47 6.92
N ALA A 48 -5.26 -12.55 5.75
CA ALA A 48 -5.38 -13.81 5.01
C ALA A 48 -4.00 -14.42 4.66
N SER A 49 -3.01 -13.57 4.35
CA SER A 49 -1.63 -14.02 4.09
C SER A 49 -0.97 -14.56 5.36
N PHE A 50 -1.14 -13.90 6.49
CA PHE A 50 -0.62 -14.36 7.78
C PHE A 50 -1.22 -15.71 8.17
N ASP A 51 -2.55 -15.86 8.03
CA ASP A 51 -3.24 -17.13 8.31
C ASP A 51 -2.74 -18.27 7.41
N LYS A 52 -2.66 -17.99 6.11
CA LYS A 52 -2.20 -18.99 5.12
C LYS A 52 -0.80 -19.49 5.40
N HIS A 53 0.10 -18.63 5.84
CA HIS A 53 1.50 -18.94 6.08
C HIS A 53 1.82 -19.20 7.56
N GLN A 54 0.79 -19.19 8.43
CA GLN A 54 0.93 -19.41 9.88
C GLN A 54 1.92 -18.45 10.55
N ILE A 55 1.92 -17.18 10.08
CA ILE A 55 2.76 -16.11 10.61
C ILE A 55 2.03 -15.45 11.78
N GLN A 56 2.77 -15.17 12.87
CA GLN A 56 2.22 -14.45 14.01
C GLN A 56 2.63 -12.97 13.97
N PRO A 57 1.72 -12.03 14.28
CA PRO A 57 2.05 -10.61 14.31
C PRO A 57 3.18 -10.26 15.27
N GLU A 58 3.28 -10.99 16.38
CA GLU A 58 4.28 -10.82 17.41
C GLU A 58 5.71 -11.06 16.90
N ASP A 59 5.84 -11.92 15.89
CA ASP A 59 7.13 -12.25 15.27
C ASP A 59 7.74 -11.11 14.48
N MET A 60 6.98 -10.06 14.15
CA MET A 60 7.48 -8.93 13.37
C MET A 60 8.23 -7.95 14.25
N ASP A 61 9.46 -7.61 13.88
CA ASP A 61 10.25 -6.58 14.56
C ASP A 61 10.04 -5.22 13.93
N TYR A 62 9.87 -5.15 12.62
CA TYR A 62 9.59 -3.93 11.87
C TYR A 62 8.48 -4.11 10.85
N VAL A 63 7.68 -3.06 10.68
CA VAL A 63 6.63 -2.97 9.66
C VAL A 63 6.88 -1.73 8.80
N LEU A 64 7.14 -1.95 7.52
CA LEU A 64 7.28 -0.93 6.51
C LEU A 64 6.07 -1.01 5.58
N ALA A 65 5.19 -0.03 5.67
CA ALA A 65 4.06 0.07 4.78
C ALA A 65 4.21 1.29 3.86
N HIS A 66 4.11 1.04 2.55
CA HIS A 66 4.00 2.16 1.61
C HIS A 66 2.68 2.87 1.81
N ILE A 67 2.74 4.15 2.14
CA ILE A 67 1.60 5.07 2.18
C ILE A 67 1.89 6.26 1.28
N SER A 68 0.89 6.69 0.51
CA SER A 68 1.04 7.82 -0.41
C SER A 68 0.97 9.18 0.28
N SER A 69 0.43 9.22 1.48
CA SER A 69 0.25 10.41 2.32
C SER A 69 0.23 10.02 3.80
N ASN A 70 0.71 10.91 4.67
CA ASN A 70 0.59 10.73 6.12
C ASN A 70 -0.88 10.70 6.60
N TYR A 71 -1.83 11.13 5.79
CA TYR A 71 -3.26 10.98 6.02
C TYR A 71 -3.67 9.52 6.31
N PHE A 72 -3.05 8.56 5.62
CA PHE A 72 -3.38 7.15 5.76
C PHE A 72 -2.71 6.45 6.95
N LYS A 73 -1.77 7.09 7.62
CA LYS A 73 -0.90 6.45 8.61
C LYS A 73 -1.67 5.83 9.79
N ASP A 74 -2.51 6.63 10.43
CA ASP A 74 -3.23 6.19 11.62
C ASP A 74 -4.37 5.24 11.26
N GLY A 75 -5.11 5.53 10.17
CA GLY A 75 -6.15 4.64 9.66
C GLY A 75 -5.62 3.26 9.26
N LEU A 76 -4.40 3.19 8.68
CA LEU A 76 -3.78 1.91 8.34
C LEU A 76 -3.51 1.07 9.59
N ARG A 77 -3.00 1.69 10.65
CA ARG A 77 -2.73 1.00 11.92
C ARG A 77 -4.01 0.51 12.57
N GLU A 78 -5.06 1.34 12.55
CA GLU A 78 -6.37 0.98 13.05
C GLU A 78 -6.98 -0.20 12.28
N GLU A 79 -6.94 -0.18 10.94
CA GLU A 79 -7.46 -1.28 10.14
C GLU A 79 -6.66 -2.58 10.32
N PHE A 80 -5.35 -2.49 10.52
CA PHE A 80 -4.56 -3.67 10.87
C PHE A 80 -4.95 -4.23 12.24
N ALA A 81 -5.11 -3.39 13.25
CA ALA A 81 -5.56 -3.82 14.57
C ALA A 81 -6.97 -4.45 14.53
N ASN A 82 -7.89 -3.89 13.73
CA ASN A 82 -9.25 -4.40 13.55
C ASN A 82 -9.30 -5.85 13.02
N VAL A 83 -8.28 -6.28 12.28
CA VAL A 83 -8.16 -7.66 11.79
C VAL A 83 -7.21 -8.53 12.63
N GLY A 84 -6.82 -8.07 13.81
CA GLY A 84 -5.92 -8.81 14.72
C GLY A 84 -4.44 -8.77 14.29
N LEU A 85 -4.03 -7.75 13.55
CA LEU A 85 -2.65 -7.44 13.21
C LEU A 85 -2.21 -6.18 13.95
N ASP A 86 -2.27 -6.21 15.27
CA ASP A 86 -1.90 -5.06 16.11
C ASP A 86 -0.39 -4.99 16.31
N PHE A 87 0.25 -4.14 15.53
CA PHE A 87 1.69 -3.90 15.64
C PHE A 87 1.94 -2.65 16.52
N PRO A 88 2.72 -2.75 17.59
CA PRO A 88 3.14 -1.60 18.39
C PRO A 88 3.74 -0.47 17.57
N VAL A 89 3.52 0.77 18.02
CA VAL A 89 3.92 1.99 17.26
C VAL A 89 5.41 2.01 16.93
N GLU A 90 6.24 1.53 17.83
CA GLU A 90 7.69 1.47 17.72
C GLU A 90 8.20 0.51 16.64
N LYS A 91 7.37 -0.45 16.22
CA LYS A 91 7.70 -1.37 15.11
C LYS A 91 7.50 -0.75 13.74
N TRP A 92 6.73 0.35 13.64
CA TRP A 92 6.46 0.99 12.37
C TRP A 92 7.61 1.90 11.94
N TYR A 93 8.10 1.70 10.74
CA TYR A 93 9.11 2.54 10.13
C TYR A 93 8.53 3.32 8.95
N TYR A 94 8.63 4.64 9.01
CA TYR A 94 8.18 5.56 7.97
C TYR A 94 9.25 6.58 7.65
N ASN A 95 9.43 6.91 6.38
CA ASN A 95 10.34 7.94 5.89
C ASN A 95 9.67 8.92 4.93
N LEU A 96 8.34 8.86 4.79
CA LEU A 96 7.59 9.66 3.83
C LEU A 96 7.81 11.17 3.99
N SER A 97 7.95 11.65 5.24
CA SER A 97 8.17 13.08 5.51
C SER A 97 9.53 13.58 5.04
N ASP A 98 10.51 12.70 4.96
CA ASP A 98 11.90 13.05 4.61
C ASP A 98 12.17 12.85 3.10
N VAL A 99 11.63 11.76 2.54
CA VAL A 99 11.91 11.33 1.15
C VAL A 99 10.79 11.71 0.18
N GLY A 100 9.56 11.82 0.67
CA GLY A 100 8.38 12.01 -0.16
C GLY A 100 7.86 10.70 -0.78
N ASN A 101 6.74 10.82 -1.50
CA ASN A 101 6.16 9.68 -2.22
C ASN A 101 6.76 9.60 -3.63
N ILE A 102 7.51 8.55 -3.90
CA ILE A 102 8.09 8.23 -5.20
C ILE A 102 7.45 6.99 -5.85
N GLY A 103 6.21 6.69 -5.48
CA GLY A 103 5.45 5.56 -6.01
C GLY A 103 6.09 4.21 -5.65
N ALA A 104 6.25 3.34 -6.65
CA ALA A 104 6.78 1.98 -6.46
C ALA A 104 8.21 1.94 -5.85
N GLY A 105 8.98 3.02 -5.96
CA GLY A 105 10.31 3.12 -5.38
C GLY A 105 10.34 3.34 -3.87
N SER A 106 9.24 3.87 -3.29
CA SER A 106 9.21 4.26 -1.88
C SER A 106 9.57 3.14 -0.91
N ILE A 107 9.05 1.93 -1.14
CA ILE A 107 9.31 0.80 -0.25
C ILE A 107 10.77 0.36 -0.26
N PHE A 108 11.44 0.45 -1.41
CA PHE A 108 12.84 0.08 -1.55
C PHE A 108 13.74 1.08 -0.82
N ILE A 109 13.47 2.39 -0.93
CA ILE A 109 14.23 3.41 -0.20
C ILE A 109 14.02 3.27 1.31
N ALA A 110 12.78 3.06 1.77
CA ALA A 110 12.51 2.84 3.18
C ALA A 110 13.23 1.59 3.72
N THR A 111 13.30 0.54 2.92
CA THR A 111 14.03 -0.69 3.28
C THR A 111 15.53 -0.42 3.34
N GLU A 112 16.11 0.25 2.36
CA GLU A 112 17.53 0.61 2.33
C GLU A 112 17.92 1.49 3.53
N GLU A 113 17.14 2.51 3.81
CA GLU A 113 17.38 3.38 4.97
C GLU A 113 17.33 2.61 6.29
N LEU A 114 16.34 1.73 6.47
CA LEU A 114 16.29 0.88 7.66
C LEU A 114 17.50 -0.03 7.76
N MET A 115 17.92 -0.66 6.65
CA MET A 115 19.12 -1.51 6.60
C MET A 115 20.39 -0.74 6.98
N ASN A 116 20.52 0.50 6.52
CA ASN A 116 21.69 1.35 6.78
C ASN A 116 21.62 2.09 8.13
N SER A 117 20.50 2.02 8.84
CA SER A 117 20.29 2.75 10.09
C SER A 117 21.07 2.20 11.30
N GLY A 118 21.61 0.99 11.19
CA GLY A 118 22.23 0.27 12.30
C GLY A 118 21.24 -0.25 13.36
N LYS A 119 19.93 -0.14 13.11
CA LYS A 119 18.87 -0.60 14.04
C LYS A 119 18.62 -2.10 13.96
N LEU A 120 18.79 -2.69 12.78
CA LEU A 120 18.49 -4.08 12.53
C LEU A 120 19.49 -5.02 13.18
N LYS A 121 18.98 -6.11 13.77
CA LYS A 121 19.78 -7.18 14.38
C LYS A 121 19.53 -8.49 13.62
N LYS A 122 20.55 -9.33 13.61
CA LYS A 122 20.46 -10.65 12.99
C LYS A 122 19.30 -11.46 13.57
N GLY A 123 18.49 -12.02 12.67
CA GLY A 123 17.32 -12.82 12.99
C GLY A 123 16.02 -12.02 13.08
N GLU A 124 16.07 -10.68 13.13
CA GLU A 124 14.87 -9.85 13.13
C GLU A 124 14.10 -9.97 11.83
N LYS A 125 12.78 -9.85 11.93
CA LYS A 125 11.83 -9.97 10.82
C LYS A 125 11.25 -8.61 10.46
N VAL A 126 11.30 -8.30 9.17
CA VAL A 126 10.82 -7.04 8.58
C VAL A 126 9.69 -7.34 7.62
N LEU A 127 8.49 -6.83 7.92
CA LEU A 127 7.32 -6.93 7.06
C LEU A 127 7.25 -5.75 6.12
N LEU A 128 7.21 -6.00 4.82
CA LEU A 128 6.96 -5.00 3.78
C LEU A 128 5.53 -5.11 3.29
N CYS A 129 4.80 -3.99 3.19
CA CYS A 129 3.43 -3.92 2.68
C CYS A 129 3.31 -2.83 1.62
N VAL A 130 2.85 -3.19 0.43
CA VAL A 130 2.70 -2.26 -0.69
C VAL A 130 1.30 -2.38 -1.30
N PRO A 131 0.43 -1.38 -1.10
CA PRO A 131 -0.84 -1.29 -1.79
C PRO A 131 -0.65 -0.69 -3.19
N GLU A 132 -1.47 -1.12 -4.14
CA GLU A 132 -1.64 -0.52 -5.45
C GLU A 132 -3.08 -0.02 -5.57
N SER A 133 -3.26 1.28 -5.77
CA SER A 133 -4.56 1.94 -5.64
C SER A 133 -5.45 1.81 -6.89
N GLY A 134 -4.88 1.52 -8.06
CA GLY A 134 -5.63 1.47 -9.32
C GLY A 134 -6.53 0.24 -9.44
N ARG A 135 -6.13 -0.87 -8.81
CA ARG A 135 -6.86 -2.15 -8.85
C ARG A 135 -7.07 -2.77 -7.48
N PHE A 136 -6.70 -2.07 -6.42
CA PHE A 136 -6.69 -2.59 -5.06
C PHE A 136 -5.88 -3.90 -4.95
N ALA A 137 -4.72 -3.92 -5.61
CA ALA A 137 -3.78 -5.02 -5.47
C ALA A 137 -2.87 -4.76 -4.26
N TYR A 138 -2.51 -5.83 -3.56
CA TYR A 138 -1.66 -5.76 -2.37
C TYR A 138 -0.54 -6.76 -2.47
N SER A 139 0.66 -6.30 -2.20
CA SER A 139 1.84 -7.15 -2.12
C SER A 139 2.47 -7.04 -0.75
N CYS A 140 2.90 -8.16 -0.20
CA CYS A 140 3.67 -8.18 1.04
C CYS A 140 4.89 -9.09 0.88
N ALA A 141 5.94 -8.76 1.62
CA ALA A 141 7.13 -9.58 1.73
C ALA A 141 7.57 -9.62 3.18
N LEU A 142 8.01 -10.79 3.63
CA LEU A 142 8.64 -10.98 4.92
C LEU A 142 10.13 -11.24 4.72
N LEU A 143 10.95 -10.37 5.27
CA LEU A 143 12.41 -10.46 5.24
C LEU A 143 12.94 -10.90 6.59
N THR A 144 14.05 -11.63 6.58
CA THR A 144 14.82 -11.94 7.80
C THR A 144 16.22 -11.35 7.67
N VAL A 145 16.66 -10.67 8.71
CA VAL A 145 18.00 -10.05 8.75
C VAL A 145 19.07 -11.13 8.94
N CYS A 146 20.05 -11.18 8.03
CA CYS A 146 21.14 -12.18 8.02
C CYS A 146 22.35 -11.78 8.88
#